data_b6dd69ae5c2572c45d5040bef3e1d1c1
#
_entry.id   b6dd69ae5c2572c45d5040bef3e1d1c1
#
_cell.length_a   1.000
_cell.length_b   1.000
_cell.length_c   1.000
_cell.angle_alpha   90.00
_cell.angle_beta   90.00
_cell.angle_gamma   90.00
#
_symmetry.space_group_name_H-M   'P 1'
#
loop_
_entity.id
_entity.type
_entity.pdbx_description
1 polymer ?
#
loop_
_entity_poly.entity_id
_entity_poly.type
_entity_poly.pdbx_seq_one_letter_code
_entity_poly.pdbx_strand_id
1 'polypeptide(L)'
;GKGEEILTLGALVAGRVFNRPVTVLRLQTDLFQKLSTATHVMINNDGLAIDDSHMPVAEANLSELQLTTGDQTMLDGAEGPVTAMALDIICRLAVMQGADRLVDVTRGHIDGCILAHDANLGFAETMAAKGARIRIPTTINAISVDRRNWRQQGVDHAFGSRASRLADSYVDMGAVPSFTCAPYLLGDPPAAGECIGWSESNAVIYANSVLGARTLKIPDYLDLFVAMTGRAPYCGTYADSGRQARRIVELAAVPTDVDDGFWPLLGWVLGKLSPDRIPLLRGLEEMNVDDDAMKAICAAFGSTSGAPMLHIAGHTPEAGMPSAPAADRVTIDREMLADAWRQLNSGGADIDLVAIGSPHLSLAELHLIDAAFDGRHRHADVKLILTIGRDVLDIAPDGK
;
A
#
# COMPACT_ATOMS: atom_id res chain seq x y z
N GLY A 1 12.57 -14.32 -9.44
CA GLY A 1 12.66 -12.98 -8.88
C GLY A 1 11.32 -12.52 -8.29
N LYS A 2 11.22 -11.31 -7.75
CA LYS A 2 10.00 -10.79 -7.05
C LYS A 2 8.69 -10.93 -7.84
N GLY A 3 8.72 -10.86 -9.17
CA GLY A 3 7.52 -11.07 -9.99
C GLY A 3 6.99 -12.52 -9.97
N GLU A 4 7.87 -13.50 -9.82
CA GLU A 4 7.48 -14.91 -9.69
C GLU A 4 6.84 -15.17 -8.32
N GLU A 5 7.31 -14.52 -7.27
CA GLU A 5 6.77 -14.63 -5.91
C GLU A 5 5.32 -14.11 -5.85
N ILE A 6 5.04 -12.96 -6.49
CA ILE A 6 3.69 -12.36 -6.53
C ILE A 6 2.72 -13.26 -7.29
N LEU A 7 3.14 -13.80 -8.46
CA LEU A 7 2.29 -14.71 -9.25
C LEU A 7 2.03 -16.01 -8.50
N THR A 8 3.03 -16.56 -7.83
CA THR A 8 2.92 -17.78 -7.02
C THR A 8 1.97 -17.56 -5.84
N LEU A 9 2.08 -16.40 -5.16
CA LEU A 9 1.18 -16.05 -4.06
C LEU A 9 -0.25 -15.87 -4.55
N GLY A 10 -0.46 -15.15 -5.66
CA GLY A 10 -1.79 -14.97 -6.25
C GLY A 10 -2.45 -16.31 -6.62
N ALA A 11 -1.70 -17.24 -7.19
CA ALA A 11 -2.17 -18.58 -7.51
C ALA A 11 -2.50 -19.40 -6.25
N LEU A 12 -1.66 -19.31 -5.20
CA LEU A 12 -1.89 -19.97 -3.93
C LEU A 12 -3.18 -19.47 -3.26
N VAL A 13 -3.36 -18.14 -3.21
CA VAL A 13 -4.55 -17.51 -2.64
C VAL A 13 -5.80 -17.94 -3.45
N ALA A 14 -5.77 -17.82 -4.78
CA ALA A 14 -6.90 -18.19 -5.62
C ALA A 14 -7.24 -19.69 -5.49
N GLY A 15 -6.26 -20.58 -5.50
CA GLY A 15 -6.46 -22.02 -5.34
C GLY A 15 -7.10 -22.38 -4.00
N ARG A 16 -6.63 -21.78 -2.91
CA ARG A 16 -7.14 -22.05 -1.55
C ARG A 16 -8.51 -21.41 -1.29
N VAL A 17 -8.69 -20.16 -1.69
CA VAL A 17 -9.95 -19.43 -1.43
C VAL A 17 -11.10 -19.96 -2.27
N PHE A 18 -10.88 -20.19 -3.56
CA PHE A 18 -11.93 -20.62 -4.49
C PHE A 18 -12.01 -22.13 -4.68
N ASN A 19 -11.15 -22.91 -4.02
CA ASN A 19 -11.05 -24.37 -4.15
C ASN A 19 -10.96 -24.83 -5.62
N ARG A 20 -10.15 -24.14 -6.41
CA ARG A 20 -9.89 -24.44 -7.83
C ARG A 20 -8.41 -24.72 -8.04
N PRO A 21 -8.04 -25.69 -8.89
CA PRO A 21 -6.65 -25.83 -9.28
C PRO A 21 -6.20 -24.58 -10.02
N VAL A 22 -5.08 -24.00 -9.59
CA VAL A 22 -4.48 -22.83 -10.25
C VAL A 22 -3.10 -23.23 -10.73
N THR A 23 -2.87 -23.10 -12.03
CA THR A 23 -1.58 -23.35 -12.65
C THR A 23 -0.83 -22.02 -12.76
N VAL A 24 0.38 -21.96 -12.19
CA VAL A 24 1.28 -20.81 -12.36
C VAL A 24 2.05 -21.00 -13.66
N LEU A 25 1.80 -20.13 -14.63
CA LEU A 25 2.60 -20.08 -15.85
C LEU A 25 3.89 -19.32 -15.57
N ARG A 26 5.02 -19.97 -15.77
CA ARG A 26 6.34 -19.30 -15.83
C ARG A 26 6.44 -18.54 -17.14
N LEU A 27 6.21 -17.24 -17.11
CA LEU A 27 6.44 -16.37 -18.27
C LEU A 27 7.93 -16.00 -18.31
N GLN A 28 8.56 -16.20 -19.47
CA GLN A 28 9.92 -15.70 -19.68
C GLN A 28 9.92 -14.16 -19.64
N THR A 29 10.99 -13.58 -19.13
CA THR A 29 11.15 -12.15 -18.82
C THR A 29 10.75 -11.21 -19.97
N ASP A 30 10.96 -11.63 -21.23
CA ASP A 30 10.62 -10.85 -22.42
C ASP A 30 9.12 -10.73 -22.69
N LEU A 31 8.34 -11.70 -22.23
CA LEU A 31 6.88 -11.68 -22.35
C LEU A 31 6.26 -10.78 -21.27
N PHE A 32 6.90 -10.70 -20.10
CA PHE A 32 6.46 -9.80 -19.00
C PHE A 32 6.59 -8.32 -19.38
N GLN A 33 7.67 -7.94 -20.09
CA GLN A 33 7.81 -6.58 -20.63
C GLN A 33 6.78 -6.24 -21.71
N LYS A 34 6.36 -7.22 -22.52
CA LYS A 34 5.32 -7.03 -23.54
C LYS A 34 3.91 -7.01 -22.93
N LEU A 35 3.67 -7.69 -21.82
CA LEU A 35 2.38 -7.71 -21.10
C LEU A 35 2.18 -6.51 -20.19
N SER A 36 3.25 -5.88 -19.69
CA SER A 36 3.16 -4.65 -18.89
C SER A 36 2.69 -3.43 -19.70
N THR A 37 2.75 -3.52 -21.02
CA THR A 37 2.18 -2.51 -21.96
C THR A 37 0.78 -2.86 -22.45
N ALA A 38 0.26 -4.05 -22.12
CA ALA A 38 -1.07 -4.49 -22.52
C ALA A 38 -2.01 -4.44 -21.29
N THR A 39 -2.87 -3.45 -21.25
CA THR A 39 -3.77 -3.12 -20.13
C THR A 39 -4.91 -4.12 -19.88
N HIS A 40 -4.94 -5.31 -20.48
CA HIS A 40 -5.97 -6.31 -20.24
C HIS A 40 -5.43 -7.72 -20.40
N VAL A 41 -5.19 -8.41 -19.30
CA VAL A 41 -5.15 -9.88 -19.27
C VAL A 41 -6.57 -10.36 -18.98
N MET A 42 -7.32 -10.71 -20.02
CA MET A 42 -8.63 -11.38 -19.88
C MET A 42 -8.37 -12.87 -19.62
N ILE A 43 -8.77 -13.35 -18.46
CA ILE A 43 -8.94 -14.79 -18.22
C ILE A 43 -10.28 -15.18 -18.83
N ASN A 44 -10.28 -15.63 -20.07
CA ASN A 44 -11.47 -16.19 -20.72
C ASN A 44 -11.73 -17.60 -20.19
N ASN A 45 -13.00 -17.89 -19.90
CA ASN A 45 -13.50 -19.21 -19.49
C ASN A 45 -13.41 -20.30 -20.58
N ASP A 46 -12.95 -19.98 -21.78
CA ASP A 46 -12.83 -20.89 -22.90
C ASP A 46 -11.37 -21.27 -23.14
N GLY A 47 -11.01 -22.38 -22.56
CA GLY A 47 -9.87 -23.26 -22.78
C GLY A 47 -8.78 -22.81 -23.74
N LEU A 48 -7.76 -22.12 -23.24
CA LEU A 48 -6.42 -22.24 -23.83
C LEU A 48 -5.88 -23.62 -23.44
N ALA A 49 -5.58 -24.45 -24.42
CA ALA A 49 -4.86 -25.71 -24.20
C ALA A 49 -3.46 -25.35 -23.70
N ILE A 50 -3.24 -25.49 -22.40
CA ILE A 50 -1.96 -25.28 -21.74
C ILE A 50 -1.28 -26.62 -21.71
N ASP A 51 -0.04 -26.66 -22.24
CA ASP A 51 0.85 -27.82 -22.14
C ASP A 51 1.00 -28.19 -20.66
N ASP A 52 0.65 -29.44 -20.35
CA ASP A 52 0.54 -30.02 -19.00
C ASP A 52 1.90 -30.26 -18.31
N SER A 53 2.91 -29.49 -18.61
CA SER A 53 4.14 -29.52 -17.80
C SER A 53 3.87 -28.82 -16.45
N HIS A 54 3.20 -29.55 -15.57
CA HIS A 54 2.97 -29.19 -14.18
C HIS A 54 4.32 -28.91 -13.49
N MET A 55 4.63 -27.64 -13.26
CA MET A 55 5.51 -27.31 -12.14
C MET A 55 4.63 -27.29 -10.89
N PRO A 56 4.75 -28.24 -9.98
CA PRO A 56 4.10 -28.12 -8.68
C PRO A 56 4.58 -26.79 -8.08
N VAL A 57 3.67 -25.97 -7.57
CA VAL A 57 4.05 -24.95 -6.59
C VAL A 57 4.83 -25.71 -5.54
N ALA A 58 6.15 -25.48 -5.46
CA ALA A 58 7.01 -26.22 -4.55
C ALA A 58 6.35 -26.19 -3.19
N GLU A 59 6.02 -27.36 -2.64
CA GLU A 59 5.39 -27.42 -1.32
C GLU A 59 6.37 -26.76 -0.37
N ALA A 60 6.01 -25.57 0.13
CA ALA A 60 6.84 -24.87 1.08
C ALA A 60 6.98 -25.80 2.30
N ASN A 61 8.22 -26.12 2.63
CA ASN A 61 8.51 -26.99 3.77
C ASN A 61 8.29 -26.22 5.07
N LEU A 62 7.09 -26.28 5.62
CA LEU A 62 6.73 -25.57 6.86
C LEU A 62 7.56 -26.02 8.07
N SER A 63 8.27 -27.16 8.00
CA SER A 63 9.17 -27.60 9.08
C SER A 63 10.39 -26.68 9.27
N GLU A 64 10.64 -25.75 8.34
CA GLU A 64 11.68 -24.73 8.46
C GLU A 64 11.25 -23.55 9.35
N LEU A 65 9.94 -23.41 9.63
CA LEU A 65 9.42 -22.35 10.49
C LEU A 65 9.36 -22.77 11.96
N GLN A 66 9.84 -21.88 12.80
CA GLN A 66 9.65 -21.98 14.26
C GLN A 66 8.26 -21.43 14.58
N LEU A 67 7.28 -22.34 14.65
CA LEU A 67 5.90 -22.02 15.00
C LEU A 67 5.71 -22.10 16.52
N THR A 68 4.95 -21.16 17.07
CA THR A 68 4.52 -21.20 18.46
C THR A 68 3.43 -22.26 18.64
N THR A 69 3.15 -22.66 19.88
CA THR A 69 2.01 -23.55 20.18
C THR A 69 0.69 -22.94 19.70
N GLY A 70 0.55 -21.60 19.78
CA GLY A 70 -0.63 -20.91 19.29
C GLY A 70 -0.76 -20.98 17.76
N ASP A 71 0.36 -20.84 17.03
CA ASP A 71 0.39 -20.98 15.57
C ASP A 71 -0.04 -22.39 15.16
N GLN A 72 0.51 -23.41 15.83
CA GLN A 72 0.16 -24.81 15.54
C GLN A 72 -1.33 -25.08 15.82
N THR A 73 -1.84 -24.62 16.96
CA THR A 73 -3.26 -24.77 17.33
C THR A 73 -4.18 -24.09 16.31
N MET A 74 -3.79 -22.94 15.79
CA MET A 74 -4.54 -22.23 14.75
C MET A 74 -4.49 -22.98 13.41
N LEU A 75 -3.32 -23.51 13.01
CA LEU A 75 -3.18 -24.35 11.81
C LEU A 75 -3.99 -25.64 11.89
N ASP A 76 -4.09 -26.23 13.07
CA ASP A 76 -4.89 -27.44 13.32
C ASP A 76 -6.42 -27.16 13.29
N GLY A 77 -6.82 -25.91 13.10
CA GLY A 77 -8.21 -25.51 12.89
C GLY A 77 -9.00 -25.19 14.15
N ALA A 78 -8.37 -25.04 15.32
CA ALA A 78 -9.09 -24.71 16.55
C ALA A 78 -9.86 -23.38 16.49
N GLU A 79 -9.39 -22.44 15.66
CA GLU A 79 -10.06 -21.15 15.39
C GLU A 79 -10.89 -21.15 14.09
N GLY A 80 -11.18 -22.33 13.57
CA GLY A 80 -11.96 -22.55 12.37
C GLY A 80 -11.11 -22.70 11.09
N PRO A 81 -11.69 -23.33 10.05
CA PRO A 81 -10.94 -23.71 8.85
C PRO A 81 -10.47 -22.52 8.03
N VAL A 82 -11.16 -21.36 8.10
CA VAL A 82 -10.79 -20.16 7.32
C VAL A 82 -9.58 -19.49 7.94
N THR A 83 -9.50 -19.45 9.27
CA THR A 83 -8.32 -18.93 10.00
C THR A 83 -7.11 -19.84 9.80
N ALA A 84 -7.30 -21.17 9.85
CA ALA A 84 -6.23 -22.13 9.53
C ALA A 84 -5.68 -21.94 8.11
N MET A 85 -6.56 -21.78 7.13
CA MET A 85 -6.18 -21.47 5.74
C MET A 85 -5.39 -20.17 5.65
N ALA A 86 -5.83 -19.10 6.34
CA ALA A 86 -5.13 -17.81 6.35
C ALA A 86 -3.71 -17.95 6.91
N LEU A 87 -3.53 -18.67 8.02
CA LEU A 87 -2.22 -18.87 8.59
C LEU A 87 -1.34 -19.80 7.74
N ASP A 88 -1.88 -20.85 7.11
CA ASP A 88 -1.14 -21.70 6.16
C ASP A 88 -0.55 -20.84 5.01
N ILE A 89 -1.32 -19.90 4.47
CA ILE A 89 -0.85 -18.99 3.42
C ILE A 89 0.28 -18.09 3.94
N ILE A 90 0.14 -17.53 5.15
CA ILE A 90 1.19 -16.71 5.78
C ILE A 90 2.47 -17.53 6.02
N CYS A 91 2.34 -18.77 6.50
CA CYS A 91 3.49 -19.65 6.72
C CYS A 91 4.23 -19.97 5.41
N ARG A 92 3.51 -20.25 4.33
CA ARG A 92 4.11 -20.49 3.01
C ARG A 92 4.82 -19.25 2.51
N LEU A 93 4.23 -18.07 2.68
CA LEU A 93 4.88 -16.81 2.36
C LEU A 93 6.15 -16.61 3.20
N ALA A 94 6.10 -16.93 4.49
CA ALA A 94 7.26 -16.82 5.38
C ALA A 94 8.43 -17.66 4.88
N VAL A 95 8.21 -18.92 4.53
CA VAL A 95 9.24 -19.79 3.93
C VAL A 95 9.77 -19.21 2.63
N MET A 96 8.89 -18.75 1.73
CA MET A 96 9.28 -18.15 0.45
C MET A 96 10.14 -16.89 0.61
N GLN A 97 9.92 -16.12 1.68
CA GLN A 97 10.68 -14.92 2.01
C GLN A 97 11.92 -15.19 2.88
N GLY A 98 12.20 -16.45 3.22
CA GLY A 98 13.33 -16.86 4.05
C GLY A 98 13.19 -16.45 5.52
N ALA A 99 11.97 -16.26 6.00
CA ALA A 99 11.71 -16.06 7.42
C ALA A 99 11.81 -17.40 8.17
N ASP A 100 12.39 -17.36 9.36
CA ASP A 100 12.52 -18.53 10.25
C ASP A 100 11.38 -18.65 11.26
N ARG A 101 10.57 -17.60 11.41
CA ARG A 101 9.44 -17.52 12.35
C ARG A 101 8.40 -16.49 11.91
N LEU A 102 7.30 -16.47 12.62
CA LEU A 102 6.29 -15.42 12.51
C LEU A 102 6.46 -14.38 13.63
N VAL A 103 5.91 -13.18 13.40
CA VAL A 103 5.84 -12.10 14.39
C VAL A 103 4.38 -11.79 14.71
N ASP A 104 4.13 -11.38 15.97
CA ASP A 104 2.83 -10.84 16.36
C ASP A 104 2.60 -9.48 15.75
N VAL A 105 1.39 -9.28 15.24
CA VAL A 105 0.92 -8.03 14.64
C VAL A 105 -0.23 -7.50 15.50
N THR A 106 -0.13 -6.24 15.90
CA THR A 106 -1.06 -5.62 16.87
C THR A 106 -2.26 -4.97 16.22
N ARG A 107 -2.11 -4.46 14.98
CA ARG A 107 -3.18 -3.80 14.20
C ARG A 107 -2.98 -3.99 12.71
N GLY A 108 -4.08 -3.91 11.97
CA GLY A 108 -4.11 -4.02 10.52
C GLY A 108 -4.66 -2.78 9.82
N HIS A 109 -4.39 -2.70 8.51
CA HIS A 109 -5.05 -1.78 7.59
C HIS A 109 -5.20 -2.45 6.24
N ILE A 110 -6.45 -2.69 5.81
CA ILE A 110 -6.77 -3.45 4.61
C ILE A 110 -6.86 -2.51 3.41
N ASP A 111 -6.09 -2.80 2.36
CA ASP A 111 -6.06 -2.03 1.11
C ASP A 111 -7.09 -2.52 0.07
N GLY A 112 -7.44 -3.78 0.04
CA GLY A 112 -8.27 -4.44 -0.98
C GLY A 112 -9.71 -3.94 -1.17
N CYS A 113 -10.04 -2.70 -0.76
CA CYS A 113 -11.39 -2.13 -0.75
C CYS A 113 -11.75 -1.33 -2.01
N ILE A 114 -10.80 -1.09 -2.89
CA ILE A 114 -11.03 -0.41 -4.17
C ILE A 114 -11.55 -1.42 -5.19
N LEU A 115 -12.72 -1.15 -5.77
CA LEU A 115 -13.31 -1.99 -6.80
C LEU A 115 -12.59 -1.77 -8.15
N ALA A 116 -11.41 -2.38 -8.30
CA ALA A 116 -10.67 -2.34 -9.56
C ALA A 116 -11.21 -3.36 -10.57
N HIS A 117 -11.64 -4.53 -10.10
CA HIS A 117 -12.21 -5.61 -10.92
C HIS A 117 -13.10 -6.54 -10.08
N ASP A 118 -13.81 -7.44 -10.76
CA ASP A 118 -14.74 -8.39 -10.12
C ASP A 118 -14.06 -9.32 -9.12
N ALA A 119 -12.76 -9.59 -9.30
CA ALA A 119 -12.00 -10.44 -8.38
C ALA A 119 -11.92 -9.85 -6.97
N ASN A 120 -11.83 -8.52 -6.81
CA ASN A 120 -11.82 -7.88 -5.49
C ASN A 120 -13.11 -8.17 -4.74
N LEU A 121 -14.26 -7.95 -5.39
CA LEU A 121 -15.57 -8.20 -4.80
C LEU A 121 -15.78 -9.70 -4.53
N GLY A 122 -15.47 -10.55 -5.52
CA GLY A 122 -15.62 -12.00 -5.39
C GLY A 122 -14.79 -12.59 -4.26
N PHE A 123 -13.56 -12.09 -4.05
CA PHE A 123 -12.71 -12.49 -2.93
C PHE A 123 -13.34 -12.11 -1.59
N ALA A 124 -13.69 -10.83 -1.40
CA ALA A 124 -14.24 -10.33 -0.13
C ALA A 124 -15.54 -11.03 0.24
N GLU A 125 -16.48 -11.17 -0.70
CA GLU A 125 -17.75 -11.90 -0.50
C GLU A 125 -17.52 -13.38 -0.18
N THR A 126 -16.56 -14.03 -0.85
CA THR A 126 -16.23 -15.44 -0.59
C THR A 126 -15.67 -15.61 0.82
N MET A 127 -14.78 -14.71 1.25
CA MET A 127 -14.19 -14.77 2.59
C MET A 127 -15.24 -14.53 3.67
N ALA A 128 -16.10 -13.51 3.51
CA ALA A 128 -17.21 -13.25 4.42
C ALA A 128 -18.18 -14.45 4.50
N ALA A 129 -18.56 -15.02 3.36
CA ALA A 129 -19.43 -16.19 3.30
C ALA A 129 -18.82 -17.46 3.93
N LYS A 130 -17.49 -17.60 3.88
CA LYS A 130 -16.76 -18.68 4.58
C LYS A 130 -16.64 -18.44 6.09
N GLY A 131 -17.12 -17.31 6.60
CA GLY A 131 -17.09 -16.96 8.01
C GLY A 131 -15.76 -16.38 8.48
N ALA A 132 -14.99 -15.76 7.59
CA ALA A 132 -13.77 -15.03 7.97
C ALA A 132 -14.08 -13.99 9.05
N ARG A 133 -13.19 -13.85 10.03
CA ARG A 133 -13.29 -12.84 11.10
C ARG A 133 -11.94 -12.22 11.34
N ILE A 134 -11.93 -10.90 11.42
CA ILE A 134 -10.78 -10.10 11.78
C ILE A 134 -10.58 -10.20 13.29
N ARG A 135 -9.35 -10.51 13.71
CA ARG A 135 -8.98 -10.76 15.10
C ARG A 135 -8.36 -9.53 15.76
N ILE A 136 -7.56 -8.78 15.02
CA ILE A 136 -6.85 -7.60 15.55
C ILE A 136 -7.56 -6.31 15.11
N PRO A 137 -7.45 -5.19 15.85
CA PRO A 137 -7.96 -3.90 15.41
C PRO A 137 -7.49 -3.58 13.99
N THR A 138 -8.43 -3.43 13.06
CA THR A 138 -8.09 -3.28 11.63
C THR A 138 -8.98 -2.22 11.00
N THR A 139 -8.34 -1.22 10.40
CA THR A 139 -8.97 -0.16 9.62
C THR A 139 -9.03 -0.53 8.13
N ILE A 140 -9.74 0.26 7.34
CA ILE A 140 -9.97 0.01 5.92
C ILE A 140 -9.52 1.21 5.11
N ASN A 141 -8.85 0.95 3.98
CA ASN A 141 -8.45 1.94 2.99
C ASN A 141 -9.66 2.64 2.34
N ALA A 142 -9.37 3.67 1.57
CA ALA A 142 -10.34 4.36 0.72
C ALA A 142 -11.12 3.37 -0.15
N ILE A 143 -12.37 3.72 -0.41
CA ILE A 143 -13.26 2.94 -1.28
C ILE A 143 -13.54 3.71 -2.57
N SER A 144 -14.02 3.00 -3.58
CA SER A 144 -14.25 3.57 -4.92
C SER A 144 -15.38 4.59 -5.00
N VAL A 145 -16.19 4.75 -3.94
CA VAL A 145 -17.35 5.67 -3.91
C VAL A 145 -17.56 6.27 -2.52
N ASP A 146 -18.06 7.48 -2.44
CA ASP A 146 -18.59 8.00 -1.17
C ASP A 146 -19.86 7.24 -0.78
N ARG A 147 -19.80 6.38 0.22
CA ARG A 147 -20.91 5.53 0.67
C ARG A 147 -22.22 6.28 0.95
N ARG A 148 -22.12 7.55 1.37
CA ARG A 148 -23.29 8.37 1.71
C ARG A 148 -23.89 9.06 0.49
N ASN A 149 -23.02 9.56 -0.42
CA ASN A 149 -23.42 10.52 -1.43
C ASN A 149 -23.28 10.04 -2.88
N TRP A 150 -22.72 8.85 -3.15
CA TRP A 150 -22.42 8.40 -4.52
C TRP A 150 -23.62 8.47 -5.47
N ARG A 151 -24.85 8.24 -4.99
CA ARG A 151 -26.07 8.35 -5.79
C ARG A 151 -26.33 9.77 -6.23
N GLN A 152 -26.14 10.75 -5.32
CA GLN A 152 -26.31 12.17 -5.60
C GLN A 152 -25.17 12.71 -6.47
N GLN A 153 -24.00 12.11 -6.41
CA GLN A 153 -22.83 12.43 -7.23
C GLN A 153 -22.97 11.89 -8.66
N GLY A 154 -24.03 11.16 -8.98
CA GLY A 154 -24.28 10.63 -10.32
C GLY A 154 -23.41 9.42 -10.70
N VAL A 155 -22.88 8.70 -9.70
CA VAL A 155 -22.13 7.45 -9.93
C VAL A 155 -23.10 6.40 -10.50
N ASP A 156 -22.65 5.63 -11.48
CA ASP A 156 -23.42 4.52 -12.04
C ASP A 156 -23.92 3.57 -10.95
N HIS A 157 -25.20 3.20 -11.01
CA HIS A 157 -25.84 2.43 -9.95
C HIS A 157 -25.23 1.04 -9.78
N ALA A 158 -24.88 0.37 -10.87
CA ALA A 158 -24.29 -0.98 -10.81
C ALA A 158 -22.90 -0.91 -10.20
N PHE A 159 -22.08 0.07 -10.60
CA PHE A 159 -20.76 0.29 -10.03
C PHE A 159 -20.83 0.65 -8.53
N GLY A 160 -21.64 1.66 -8.18
CA GLY A 160 -21.76 2.12 -6.79
C GLY A 160 -22.28 1.04 -5.85
N SER A 161 -23.23 0.21 -6.31
CA SER A 161 -23.74 -0.92 -5.52
C SER A 161 -22.68 -1.99 -5.28
N ARG A 162 -21.86 -2.32 -6.29
CA ARG A 162 -20.76 -3.29 -6.18
C ARG A 162 -19.65 -2.79 -5.27
N ALA A 163 -19.25 -1.53 -5.41
CA ALA A 163 -18.26 -0.91 -4.54
C ALA A 163 -18.71 -0.87 -3.07
N SER A 164 -20.00 -0.60 -2.84
CA SER A 164 -20.58 -0.64 -1.48
C SER A 164 -20.55 -2.05 -0.90
N ARG A 165 -20.94 -3.07 -1.66
CA ARG A 165 -20.90 -4.49 -1.22
C ARG A 165 -19.49 -4.95 -0.88
N LEU A 166 -18.48 -4.52 -1.67
CA LEU A 166 -17.08 -4.82 -1.38
C LEU A 166 -16.68 -4.29 0.01
N ALA A 167 -16.99 -3.03 0.29
CA ALA A 167 -16.73 -2.42 1.59
C ALA A 167 -17.52 -3.10 2.72
N ASP A 168 -18.80 -3.41 2.48
CA ASP A 168 -19.67 -4.10 3.45
C ASP A 168 -19.09 -5.48 3.82
N SER A 169 -18.56 -6.22 2.86
CA SER A 169 -17.94 -7.54 3.12
C SER A 169 -16.78 -7.45 4.12
N TYR A 170 -15.92 -6.44 4.02
CA TYR A 170 -14.84 -6.24 5.00
C TYR A 170 -15.36 -5.79 6.38
N VAL A 171 -16.38 -4.93 6.41
CA VAL A 171 -17.03 -4.51 7.66
C VAL A 171 -17.72 -5.71 8.35
N ASP A 172 -18.38 -6.58 7.58
CA ASP A 172 -19.03 -7.81 8.08
C ASP A 172 -18.01 -8.79 8.66
N MET A 173 -16.79 -8.81 8.15
CA MET A 173 -15.68 -9.60 8.71
C MET A 173 -15.08 -8.97 9.98
N GLY A 174 -15.43 -7.72 10.32
CA GLY A 174 -15.03 -7.04 11.55
C GLY A 174 -14.07 -5.86 11.38
N ALA A 175 -13.83 -5.40 10.15
CA ALA A 175 -13.00 -4.23 9.92
C ALA A 175 -13.71 -2.92 10.32
N VAL A 176 -12.95 -1.97 10.88
CA VAL A 176 -13.43 -0.64 11.23
C VAL A 176 -13.61 0.22 9.97
N PRO A 177 -14.80 0.78 9.71
CA PRO A 177 -15.09 1.52 8.48
C PRO A 177 -14.45 2.92 8.46
N SER A 178 -13.14 3.01 8.50
CA SER A 178 -12.36 4.25 8.44
C SER A 178 -12.33 4.87 7.05
N PHE A 179 -12.29 4.05 6.00
CA PHE A 179 -12.28 4.44 4.59
C PHE A 179 -11.28 5.55 4.27
N THR A 180 -10.05 5.40 4.72
CA THR A 180 -8.96 6.34 4.48
C THR A 180 -7.71 5.65 3.96
N CYS A 181 -7.02 6.24 2.99
CA CYS A 181 -5.70 5.80 2.55
C CYS A 181 -4.55 6.41 3.40
N ALA A 182 -4.89 7.22 4.40
CA ALA A 182 -3.95 7.84 5.32
C ALA A 182 -4.26 7.44 6.78
N PRO A 183 -4.15 6.14 7.14
CA PRO A 183 -4.49 5.65 8.47
C PRO A 183 -3.60 6.22 9.58
N TYR A 184 -2.45 6.77 9.23
CA TYR A 184 -1.55 7.48 10.15
C TYR A 184 -2.07 8.86 10.60
N LEU A 185 -3.12 9.39 9.96
CA LEU A 185 -3.84 10.60 10.38
C LEU A 185 -4.97 10.31 11.38
N LEU A 186 -5.30 9.03 11.61
CA LEU A 186 -6.29 8.64 12.61
C LEU A 186 -5.77 8.94 14.02
N GLY A 187 -6.69 9.09 14.98
CA GLY A 187 -6.38 9.54 16.34
C GLY A 187 -5.46 8.60 17.16
N ASP A 188 -5.15 7.40 16.67
CA ASP A 188 -4.26 6.42 17.34
C ASP A 188 -3.28 5.82 16.32
N PRO A 189 -2.25 6.57 15.87
CA PRO A 189 -1.23 6.06 14.97
C PRO A 189 -0.33 5.04 15.66
N PRO A 190 0.29 4.10 14.90
CA PRO A 190 1.23 3.13 15.44
C PRO A 190 2.43 3.77 16.12
N ALA A 191 2.90 3.14 17.20
CA ALA A 191 4.11 3.56 17.89
C ALA A 191 5.39 3.10 17.18
N ALA A 192 6.51 3.77 17.47
CA ALA A 192 7.83 3.32 17.00
C ALA A 192 8.15 1.90 17.49
N GLY A 193 8.61 1.05 16.60
CA GLY A 193 8.90 -0.37 16.87
C GLY A 193 7.67 -1.29 16.88
N GLU A 194 6.46 -0.76 16.84
CA GLU A 194 5.22 -1.56 16.80
C GLU A 194 5.14 -2.36 15.49
N CYS A 195 4.91 -3.68 15.59
CA CYS A 195 4.70 -4.53 14.44
C CYS A 195 3.23 -4.48 14.01
N ILE A 196 2.99 -4.02 12.79
CA ILE A 196 1.67 -3.80 12.23
C ILE A 196 1.52 -4.49 10.87
N GLY A 197 0.30 -4.71 10.40
CA GLY A 197 -0.01 -5.33 9.10
C GLY A 197 -0.72 -4.35 8.18
N TRP A 198 0.04 -3.46 7.53
CA TRP A 198 -0.49 -2.49 6.57
C TRP A 198 -0.08 -2.85 5.15
N SER A 199 -0.94 -2.62 4.17
CA SER A 199 -0.71 -2.93 2.75
C SER A 199 -0.76 -1.72 1.83
N GLU A 200 -1.57 -0.69 2.15
CA GLU A 200 -1.59 0.56 1.36
C GLU A 200 -0.18 1.15 1.25
N SER A 201 0.29 1.36 0.01
CA SER A 201 1.72 1.63 -0.24
C SER A 201 2.23 2.92 0.39
N ASN A 202 1.46 4.02 0.36
CA ASN A 202 1.86 5.25 1.03
C ASN A 202 1.88 5.08 2.55
N ALA A 203 0.88 4.37 3.10
CA ALA A 203 0.76 4.14 4.53
C ALA A 203 1.88 3.25 5.07
N VAL A 204 2.27 2.20 4.34
CA VAL A 204 3.42 1.36 4.65
C VAL A 204 4.70 2.18 4.75
N ILE A 205 4.95 3.04 3.76
CA ILE A 205 6.16 3.84 3.72
C ILE A 205 6.16 4.88 4.85
N TYR A 206 5.04 5.56 5.08
CA TYR A 206 4.91 6.53 6.17
C TYR A 206 5.10 5.86 7.55
N ALA A 207 4.43 4.73 7.78
CA ALA A 207 4.56 3.99 9.04
C ALA A 207 6.00 3.55 9.32
N ASN A 208 6.66 2.96 8.32
CA ASN A 208 8.05 2.52 8.48
C ASN A 208 9.03 3.69 8.62
N SER A 209 8.86 4.74 7.80
CA SER A 209 9.86 5.82 7.67
C SER A 209 9.68 6.92 8.69
N VAL A 210 8.44 7.37 8.92
CA VAL A 210 8.12 8.55 9.73
C VAL A 210 7.75 8.15 11.16
N LEU A 211 6.86 7.16 11.32
CA LEU A 211 6.46 6.70 12.65
C LEU A 211 7.48 5.74 13.27
N GLY A 212 8.35 5.11 12.48
CA GLY A 212 9.27 4.08 12.96
C GLY A 212 8.57 2.76 13.34
N ALA A 213 7.33 2.57 12.95
CA ALA A 213 6.62 1.31 13.07
C ALA A 213 7.20 0.26 12.10
N ARG A 214 6.75 -0.98 12.18
CA ARG A 214 7.32 -2.09 11.42
C ARG A 214 6.23 -2.82 10.65
N THR A 215 6.30 -2.78 9.32
CA THR A 215 5.39 -3.53 8.43
C THR A 215 6.10 -3.88 7.12
N LEU A 216 5.76 -5.02 6.56
CA LEU A 216 6.15 -5.35 5.18
C LEU A 216 5.28 -4.58 4.19
N LYS A 217 5.79 -4.36 2.98
CA LYS A 217 4.96 -4.00 1.83
C LYS A 217 4.39 -5.29 1.26
N ILE A 218 3.18 -5.64 1.71
CA ILE A 218 2.48 -6.88 1.34
C ILE A 218 1.43 -6.60 0.25
N PRO A 219 1.11 -7.58 -0.60
CA PRO A 219 0.03 -7.42 -1.57
C PRO A 219 -1.35 -7.48 -0.90
N ASP A 220 -2.36 -6.94 -1.59
CA ASP A 220 -3.77 -7.07 -1.23
C ASP A 220 -4.15 -8.54 -0.94
N TYR A 221 -5.18 -8.72 -0.14
CA TYR A 221 -5.68 -9.99 0.38
C TYR A 221 -4.83 -10.61 1.49
N LEU A 222 -3.50 -10.46 1.47
CA LEU A 222 -2.64 -10.93 2.54
C LEU A 222 -2.83 -10.11 3.82
N ASP A 223 -3.14 -8.82 3.67
CA ASP A 223 -3.54 -7.93 4.76
C ASP A 223 -4.74 -8.45 5.55
N LEU A 224 -5.76 -8.97 4.87
CA LEU A 224 -6.89 -9.64 5.52
C LEU A 224 -6.42 -10.87 6.31
N PHE A 225 -5.53 -11.71 5.74
CA PHE A 225 -5.04 -12.89 6.44
C PHE A 225 -4.20 -12.54 7.66
N VAL A 226 -3.38 -11.48 7.57
CA VAL A 226 -2.67 -10.92 8.72
C VAL A 226 -3.65 -10.40 9.76
N ALA A 227 -4.70 -9.68 9.35
CA ALA A 227 -5.74 -9.18 10.25
C ALA A 227 -6.54 -10.29 10.95
N MET A 228 -6.78 -11.42 10.25
CA MET A 228 -7.49 -12.59 10.79
C MET A 228 -6.65 -13.39 11.79
N THR A 229 -5.34 -13.44 11.61
CA THR A 229 -4.45 -14.28 12.40
C THR A 229 -3.67 -13.50 13.47
N GLY A 230 -3.44 -12.20 13.25
CA GLY A 230 -2.52 -11.40 14.05
C GLY A 230 -1.06 -11.81 13.86
N ARG A 231 -0.72 -12.49 12.74
CA ARG A 231 0.61 -13.03 12.46
C ARG A 231 1.12 -12.57 11.11
N ALA A 232 2.43 -12.31 11.00
CA ALA A 232 3.12 -12.01 9.76
C ALA A 232 4.51 -12.68 9.71
N PRO A 233 5.12 -12.86 8.51
CA PRO A 233 6.50 -13.35 8.38
C PRO A 233 7.51 -12.41 9.05
N TYR A 234 8.38 -12.92 9.92
CA TYR A 234 9.45 -12.11 10.52
C TYR A 234 10.62 -11.97 9.55
N CYS A 235 10.51 -11.04 8.64
CA CYS A 235 11.56 -10.72 7.66
C CYS A 235 11.48 -9.24 7.25
N GLY A 236 12.36 -8.83 6.34
CA GLY A 236 12.35 -7.47 5.78
C GLY A 236 12.32 -6.40 6.87
N THR A 237 11.40 -5.46 6.77
CA THR A 237 11.27 -4.31 7.67
C THR A 237 10.78 -4.62 9.09
N TYR A 238 10.39 -5.84 9.40
CA TYR A 238 10.21 -6.26 10.79
C TYR A 238 11.54 -6.42 11.52
N ALA A 239 12.62 -6.78 10.81
CA ALA A 239 13.97 -6.93 11.35
C ALA A 239 14.83 -5.69 11.07
N ASP A 240 15.71 -5.31 12.03
CA ASP A 240 16.59 -4.15 11.89
C ASP A 240 17.49 -4.23 10.64
N SER A 241 18.01 -5.42 10.32
CA SER A 241 18.84 -5.64 9.13
C SER A 241 18.10 -5.35 7.80
N GLY A 242 16.78 -5.50 7.80
CA GLY A 242 15.93 -5.23 6.64
C GLY A 242 15.58 -3.75 6.46
N ARG A 243 15.97 -2.88 7.42
CA ARG A 243 15.67 -1.45 7.43
C ARG A 243 16.85 -0.58 7.04
N GLN A 244 18.03 -1.15 6.88
CA GLN A 244 19.25 -0.43 6.51
C GLN A 244 19.14 0.19 5.12
N ALA A 245 19.58 1.44 4.98
CA ALA A 245 19.69 2.07 3.68
C ALA A 245 20.71 1.33 2.80
N ARG A 246 20.31 1.04 1.56
CA ARG A 246 21.15 0.39 0.54
C ARG A 246 21.55 1.32 -0.59
N ARG A 247 21.08 2.57 -0.53
CA ARG A 247 21.45 3.67 -1.41
C ARG A 247 21.51 4.96 -0.61
N ILE A 248 22.56 5.75 -0.82
CA ILE A 248 22.67 7.12 -0.30
C ILE A 248 22.36 8.06 -1.46
N VAL A 249 21.39 8.93 -1.28
CA VAL A 249 20.96 9.90 -2.28
C VAL A 249 21.29 11.30 -1.77
N GLU A 250 22.20 12.00 -2.45
CA GLU A 250 22.57 13.35 -2.10
C GLU A 250 21.76 14.35 -2.94
N LEU A 251 21.11 15.30 -2.31
CA LEU A 251 20.44 16.41 -3.02
C LEU A 251 21.47 17.52 -3.28
N ALA A 252 21.87 17.69 -4.53
CA ALA A 252 22.99 18.57 -4.92
C ALA A 252 22.69 20.07 -4.71
N ALA A 253 21.45 20.47 -4.83
CA ALA A 253 21.00 21.84 -4.61
C ALA A 253 19.62 21.84 -3.99
N VAL A 254 19.53 22.30 -2.76
CA VAL A 254 18.26 22.50 -2.06
C VAL A 254 17.74 23.88 -2.46
N PRO A 255 16.52 23.97 -3.04
CA PRO A 255 15.91 25.27 -3.27
C PRO A 255 15.68 25.98 -1.93
N THR A 256 15.90 27.28 -1.88
CA THR A 256 15.70 28.11 -0.68
C THR A 256 14.24 28.47 -0.46
N ASP A 257 13.43 28.33 -1.52
CA ASP A 257 12.00 28.62 -1.52
C ASP A 257 11.32 27.48 -2.28
N VAL A 258 10.61 26.63 -1.56
CA VAL A 258 9.91 25.45 -2.09
C VAL A 258 8.42 25.61 -1.83
N ASP A 259 7.63 25.27 -2.84
CA ASP A 259 6.18 25.12 -2.73
C ASP A 259 5.79 23.67 -2.46
N ASP A 260 4.51 23.42 -2.23
CA ASP A 260 3.97 22.08 -1.93
C ASP A 260 4.22 21.06 -3.07
N GLY A 261 4.40 21.53 -4.30
CA GLY A 261 4.70 20.67 -5.44
C GLY A 261 6.10 20.07 -5.42
N PHE A 262 7.03 20.66 -4.66
CA PHE A 262 8.40 20.17 -4.55
C PHE A 262 8.46 18.80 -3.85
N TRP A 263 7.70 18.58 -2.79
CA TRP A 263 7.76 17.37 -1.97
C TRP A 263 7.38 16.11 -2.72
N PRO A 264 6.22 16.04 -3.40
CA PRO A 264 5.87 14.87 -4.19
C PRO A 264 6.79 14.69 -5.40
N LEU A 265 7.28 15.77 -6.01
CA LEU A 265 8.27 15.70 -7.09
C LEU A 265 9.57 15.03 -6.63
N LEU A 266 10.09 15.44 -5.47
CA LEU A 266 11.27 14.84 -4.85
C LEU A 266 11.05 13.37 -4.53
N GLY A 267 9.92 13.02 -3.93
CA GLY A 267 9.55 11.65 -3.62
C GLY A 267 9.49 10.77 -4.87
N TRP A 268 8.94 11.30 -5.96
CA TRP A 268 8.83 10.60 -7.24
C TRP A 268 10.20 10.31 -7.88
N VAL A 269 11.10 11.29 -7.88
CA VAL A 269 12.48 11.13 -8.38
C VAL A 269 13.25 10.16 -7.50
N LEU A 270 13.14 10.28 -6.18
CA LEU A 270 13.78 9.41 -5.20
C LEU A 270 13.37 7.94 -5.41
N GLY A 271 12.08 7.69 -5.64
CA GLY A 271 11.58 6.35 -5.91
C GLY A 271 12.08 5.77 -7.23
N LYS A 272 12.13 6.57 -8.30
CA LYS A 272 12.73 6.15 -9.58
C LYS A 272 14.22 5.80 -9.46
N LEU A 273 14.96 6.55 -8.66
CA LEU A 273 16.36 6.26 -8.38
C LEU A 273 16.53 5.05 -7.46
N SER A 274 15.53 4.70 -6.68
CA SER A 274 15.60 3.62 -5.69
C SER A 274 14.43 2.63 -5.85
N PRO A 275 14.28 2.00 -7.04
CA PRO A 275 13.10 1.21 -7.36
C PRO A 275 12.97 -0.07 -6.53
N ASP A 276 14.07 -0.58 -5.97
CA ASP A 276 14.17 -1.91 -5.33
C ASP A 276 14.90 -1.89 -3.98
N ARG A 277 15.29 -0.72 -3.47
CA ARG A 277 16.13 -0.60 -2.26
C ARG A 277 15.79 0.64 -1.44
N ILE A 278 16.01 0.53 -0.14
CA ILE A 278 15.79 1.60 0.82
C ILE A 278 16.85 2.70 0.61
N PRO A 279 16.46 3.94 0.30
CA PRO A 279 17.37 5.08 0.21
C PRO A 279 17.54 5.78 1.56
N LEU A 280 18.68 6.45 1.75
CA LEU A 280 18.91 7.52 2.70
C LEU A 280 19.09 8.82 1.92
N LEU A 281 18.09 9.69 1.96
CA LEU A 281 18.17 11.03 1.38
C LEU A 281 18.90 11.97 2.33
N ARG A 282 19.84 12.76 1.79
CA ARG A 282 20.59 13.82 2.45
C ARG A 282 20.43 15.13 1.73
N GLY A 283 20.60 16.22 2.45
CA GLY A 283 20.53 17.59 1.94
C GLY A 283 19.27 18.33 2.35
N LEU A 284 18.41 17.74 3.20
CA LEU A 284 17.23 18.40 3.78
C LEU A 284 17.40 18.73 5.27
N GLU A 285 18.55 18.47 5.86
CA GLU A 285 18.79 18.47 7.31
C GLU A 285 18.45 19.83 7.97
N GLU A 286 18.62 20.94 7.22
CA GLU A 286 18.36 22.29 7.71
C GLU A 286 16.98 22.84 7.28
N MET A 287 16.19 22.05 6.53
CA MET A 287 14.86 22.47 6.09
C MET A 287 13.79 22.07 7.11
N ASN A 288 12.71 22.84 7.13
CA ASN A 288 11.50 22.41 7.83
C ASN A 288 10.71 21.48 6.91
N VAL A 289 10.69 20.18 7.23
CA VAL A 289 9.89 19.17 6.53
C VAL A 289 8.77 18.73 7.48
N ASP A 290 7.59 19.28 7.29
CA ASP A 290 6.43 18.98 8.13
C ASP A 290 5.77 17.64 7.77
N ASP A 291 4.73 17.27 8.49
CA ASP A 291 4.04 15.98 8.33
C ASP A 291 3.37 15.85 6.95
N ASP A 292 2.86 16.94 6.36
CA ASP A 292 2.25 16.93 5.04
C ASP A 292 3.30 16.81 3.93
N ALA A 293 4.45 17.46 4.08
CA ALA A 293 5.60 17.27 3.21
C ALA A 293 6.09 15.80 3.25
N MET A 294 6.21 15.23 4.45
CA MET A 294 6.55 13.80 4.62
C MET A 294 5.52 12.87 3.97
N LYS A 295 4.24 13.16 4.15
CA LYS A 295 3.13 12.44 3.50
C LYS A 295 3.27 12.47 1.99
N ALA A 296 3.51 13.64 1.41
CA ALA A 296 3.67 13.83 -0.02
C ALA A 296 4.90 13.08 -0.58
N ILE A 297 6.05 13.16 0.12
CA ILE A 297 7.26 12.41 -0.26
C ILE A 297 6.99 10.90 -0.22
N CYS A 298 6.41 10.39 0.88
CA CYS A 298 6.15 8.96 1.05
C CYS A 298 5.17 8.42 -0.01
N ALA A 299 4.12 9.17 -0.33
CA ALA A 299 3.13 8.80 -1.33
C ALA A 299 3.75 8.71 -2.74
N ALA A 300 4.46 9.74 -3.15
CA ALA A 300 5.11 9.78 -4.46
C ALA A 300 6.24 8.74 -4.59
N PHE A 301 7.02 8.53 -3.52
CA PHE A 301 8.00 7.46 -3.46
C PHE A 301 7.34 6.09 -3.61
N GLY A 302 6.23 5.85 -2.91
CA GLY A 302 5.49 4.59 -2.96
C GLY A 302 4.95 4.22 -4.34
N SER A 303 4.67 5.23 -5.17
CA SER A 303 4.19 5.03 -6.54
C SER A 303 5.30 4.64 -7.53
N THR A 304 6.57 4.91 -7.20
CA THR A 304 7.72 4.69 -8.11
C THR A 304 8.75 3.70 -7.58
N SER A 305 8.61 3.25 -6.31
CA SER A 305 9.52 2.31 -5.67
C SER A 305 8.80 1.11 -5.09
N GLY A 306 9.41 -0.06 -5.20
CA GLY A 306 9.01 -1.27 -4.47
C GLY A 306 9.60 -1.34 -3.05
N ALA A 307 10.47 -0.40 -2.65
CA ALA A 307 11.00 -0.37 -1.30
C ALA A 307 9.91 -0.05 -0.26
N PRO A 308 9.93 -0.71 0.91
CA PRO A 308 8.91 -0.55 1.94
C PRO A 308 9.10 0.70 2.82
N MET A 309 10.19 1.43 2.66
CA MET A 309 10.52 2.62 3.42
C MET A 309 11.64 3.42 2.76
N LEU A 310 11.86 4.62 3.29
CA LEU A 310 12.98 5.50 3.00
C LEU A 310 13.50 6.13 4.30
N HIS A 311 14.71 6.66 4.28
CA HIS A 311 15.24 7.50 5.34
C HIS A 311 15.51 8.91 4.81
N ILE A 312 15.26 9.92 5.64
CA ILE A 312 15.61 11.32 5.37
C ILE A 312 16.47 11.81 6.54
N ALA A 313 17.72 12.16 6.26
CA ALA A 313 18.65 12.61 7.28
C ALA A 313 18.11 13.83 8.02
N GLY A 314 18.19 13.81 9.35
CA GLY A 314 17.65 14.87 10.20
C GLY A 314 16.13 14.79 10.47
N HIS A 315 15.38 13.97 9.76
CA HIS A 315 13.89 13.98 9.83
C HIS A 315 13.28 12.63 10.22
N THR A 316 13.76 11.52 9.66
CA THR A 316 13.18 10.20 10.01
C THR A 316 13.91 9.57 11.19
N PRO A 317 13.19 8.87 12.10
CA PRO A 317 13.75 8.42 13.38
C PRO A 317 14.94 7.46 13.23
N GLU A 318 14.98 6.68 12.17
CA GLU A 318 16.04 5.68 11.93
C GLU A 318 17.08 6.12 10.89
N ALA A 319 17.09 7.39 10.46
CA ALA A 319 18.06 7.91 9.48
C ALA A 319 19.52 7.82 9.96
N GLY A 320 19.74 7.75 11.28
CA GLY A 320 21.05 7.54 11.88
C GLY A 320 21.55 6.10 11.88
N MET A 321 20.76 5.13 11.43
CA MET A 321 21.21 3.73 11.32
C MET A 321 22.37 3.60 10.33
N PRO A 322 23.34 2.72 10.60
CA PRO A 322 24.39 2.43 9.64
C PRO A 322 23.78 1.94 8.31
N SER A 323 24.19 2.55 7.20
CA SER A 323 23.84 2.04 5.88
C SER A 323 24.50 0.68 5.64
N ALA A 324 23.90 -0.13 4.75
CA ALA A 324 24.48 -1.41 4.36
C ALA A 324 25.89 -1.20 3.79
N PRO A 325 26.87 -2.12 4.03
CA PRO A 325 28.25 -1.94 3.59
C PRO A 325 28.41 -1.72 2.07
N ALA A 326 27.48 -2.26 1.28
CA ALA A 326 27.46 -2.15 -0.18
C ALA A 326 26.49 -1.05 -0.68
N ALA A 327 26.13 -0.08 0.16
CA ALA A 327 25.27 1.01 -0.24
C ALA A 327 25.96 1.87 -1.31
N ASP A 328 25.31 2.00 -2.45
CA ASP A 328 25.76 2.87 -3.55
C ASP A 328 25.36 4.34 -3.29
N ARG A 329 25.95 5.26 -4.10
CA ARG A 329 25.65 6.70 -3.99
C ARG A 329 25.19 7.23 -5.32
N VAL A 330 24.14 8.05 -5.28
CA VAL A 330 23.61 8.79 -6.43
C VAL A 330 23.26 10.22 -5.98
N THR A 331 23.14 11.11 -6.95
CA THR A 331 22.83 12.52 -6.69
C THR A 331 21.53 12.88 -7.41
N ILE A 332 20.66 13.63 -6.75
CA ILE A 332 19.54 14.32 -7.37
C ILE A 332 20.01 15.75 -7.65
N ASP A 333 20.04 16.13 -8.92
CA ASP A 333 20.32 17.49 -9.35
C ASP A 333 19.05 18.20 -9.82
N ARG A 334 19.20 19.49 -10.13
CA ARG A 334 18.10 20.35 -10.59
C ARG A 334 17.52 19.87 -11.92
N GLU A 335 18.35 19.33 -12.81
CA GLU A 335 17.89 18.87 -14.14
C GLU A 335 16.98 17.65 -14.01
N MET A 336 17.30 16.70 -13.13
CA MET A 336 16.45 15.54 -12.84
C MET A 336 15.07 15.95 -12.30
N LEU A 337 15.02 16.94 -11.41
CA LEU A 337 13.76 17.47 -10.89
C LEU A 337 12.96 18.17 -12.01
N ALA A 338 13.63 18.98 -12.83
CA ALA A 338 13.00 19.65 -13.97
C ALA A 338 12.48 18.67 -15.02
N ASP A 339 13.20 17.59 -15.28
CA ASP A 339 12.76 16.52 -16.18
C ASP A 339 11.53 15.77 -15.64
N ALA A 340 11.54 15.46 -14.36
CA ALA A 340 10.40 14.84 -13.70
C ALA A 340 9.17 15.77 -13.73
N TRP A 341 9.35 17.07 -13.45
CA TRP A 341 8.29 18.05 -13.58
C TRP A 341 7.68 18.06 -14.99
N ARG A 342 8.54 18.10 -16.04
CA ARG A 342 8.06 18.06 -17.44
C ARG A 342 7.29 16.77 -17.77
N GLN A 343 7.72 15.63 -17.24
CA GLN A 343 7.04 14.34 -17.44
C GLN A 343 5.67 14.31 -16.78
N LEU A 344 5.56 14.84 -15.57
CA LEU A 344 4.32 14.86 -14.79
C LEU A 344 3.33 15.94 -15.27
N ASN A 345 3.84 16.99 -15.91
CA ASN A 345 3.08 18.14 -16.37
C ASN A 345 2.91 18.10 -17.91
N SER A 346 2.36 16.99 -18.41
CA SER A 346 2.25 16.68 -19.84
C SER A 346 0.89 17.02 -20.47
N GLY A 347 -0.07 17.51 -19.66
CA GLY A 347 -1.43 17.84 -20.11
C GLY A 347 -1.52 19.16 -20.90
N GLY A 348 -2.69 19.40 -21.53
CA GLY A 348 -3.02 20.70 -22.13
C GLY A 348 -3.27 21.77 -21.08
N ALA A 349 -3.40 23.02 -21.55
CA ALA A 349 -3.72 24.17 -20.68
C ALA A 349 -5.20 24.20 -20.27
N ASP A 350 -6.08 23.57 -21.04
CA ASP A 350 -7.52 23.52 -20.78
C ASP A 350 -7.82 22.32 -19.85
N ILE A 351 -8.44 22.60 -18.71
CA ILE A 351 -8.85 21.62 -17.71
C ILE A 351 -10.34 21.76 -17.38
N ASP A 352 -11.01 20.66 -17.15
CA ASP A 352 -12.43 20.58 -16.74
C ASP A 352 -12.62 19.94 -15.36
N LEU A 353 -11.55 19.37 -14.79
CA LEU A 353 -11.54 18.74 -13.48
C LEU A 353 -10.22 18.98 -12.76
N VAL A 354 -10.32 19.36 -11.47
CA VAL A 354 -9.23 19.34 -10.50
C VAL A 354 -9.58 18.30 -9.43
N ALA A 355 -8.69 17.35 -9.19
CA ALA A 355 -8.83 16.34 -8.12
C ALA A 355 -7.62 16.42 -7.20
N ILE A 356 -7.85 16.61 -5.90
CA ILE A 356 -6.82 16.73 -4.86
C ILE A 356 -7.14 15.76 -3.73
N GLY A 357 -6.13 15.13 -3.13
CA GLY A 357 -6.29 14.28 -1.95
C GLY A 357 -5.96 12.81 -2.20
N SER A 358 -4.91 12.53 -2.94
CA SER A 358 -4.29 11.21 -3.03
C SER A 358 -2.82 11.30 -2.58
N PRO A 359 -2.54 10.98 -1.29
CA PRO A 359 -3.42 10.51 -0.20
C PRO A 359 -4.47 11.53 0.26
N HIS A 360 -5.44 11.05 1.05
CA HIS A 360 -6.48 11.88 1.65
C HIS A 360 -5.89 13.10 2.35
N LEU A 361 -6.57 14.24 2.17
CA LEU A 361 -6.14 15.51 2.72
C LEU A 361 -6.13 15.47 4.25
N SER A 362 -5.10 16.09 4.83
CA SER A 362 -5.06 16.47 6.25
C SER A 362 -5.94 17.68 6.52
N LEU A 363 -6.19 17.98 7.81
CA LEU A 363 -6.87 19.20 8.20
C LEU A 363 -6.07 20.46 7.83
N ALA A 364 -4.73 20.40 7.92
CA ALA A 364 -3.86 21.51 7.55
C ALA A 364 -3.92 21.81 6.04
N GLU A 365 -3.88 20.77 5.20
CA GLU A 365 -4.04 20.93 3.75
C GLU A 365 -5.42 21.50 3.37
N LEU A 366 -6.49 21.11 4.09
CA LEU A 366 -7.82 21.73 3.89
C LEU A 366 -7.81 23.21 4.20
N HIS A 367 -7.16 23.62 5.29
CA HIS A 367 -7.04 25.03 5.64
C HIS A 367 -6.22 25.80 4.59
N LEU A 368 -5.18 25.20 4.01
CA LEU A 368 -4.40 25.83 2.92
C LEU A 368 -5.25 26.02 1.67
N ILE A 369 -6.09 25.03 1.32
CA ILE A 369 -7.01 25.13 0.18
C ILE A 369 -8.06 26.22 0.45
N ASP A 370 -8.66 26.26 1.65
CA ASP A 370 -9.63 27.30 2.03
C ASP A 370 -9.02 28.70 1.94
N ALA A 371 -7.81 28.88 2.49
CA ALA A 371 -7.07 30.13 2.40
C ALA A 371 -6.74 30.52 0.95
N ALA A 372 -6.45 29.54 0.09
CA ALA A 372 -6.20 29.81 -1.34
C ALA A 372 -7.46 30.31 -2.06
N PHE A 373 -8.63 29.92 -1.62
CA PHE A 373 -9.88 30.44 -2.16
C PHE A 373 -10.14 31.90 -1.74
N ASP A 374 -9.97 32.28 -0.49
CA ASP A 374 -10.05 33.67 0.03
C ASP A 374 -10.98 34.59 -0.79
N GLY A 375 -12.29 34.24 -0.82
CA GLY A 375 -13.30 34.99 -1.58
C GLY A 375 -13.28 34.76 -3.10
N ARG A 376 -12.40 33.96 -3.62
CA ARG A 376 -12.39 33.52 -5.03
C ARG A 376 -13.35 32.34 -5.20
N HIS A 377 -13.79 32.16 -6.43
CA HIS A 377 -14.63 31.03 -6.82
C HIS A 377 -13.94 30.23 -7.92
N ARG A 378 -14.12 28.91 -7.90
CA ARG A 378 -13.70 28.07 -9.01
C ARG A 378 -14.40 28.49 -10.30
N HIS A 379 -13.77 28.29 -11.45
CA HIS A 379 -14.44 28.50 -12.73
C HIS A 379 -15.68 27.58 -12.83
N ALA A 380 -16.79 28.11 -13.39
CA ALA A 380 -18.06 27.37 -13.44
C ALA A 380 -17.97 26.03 -14.17
N ASP A 381 -17.15 25.97 -15.23
CA ASP A 381 -16.97 24.79 -16.04
C ASP A 381 -15.90 23.81 -15.51
N VAL A 382 -15.18 24.15 -14.45
CA VAL A 382 -14.18 23.28 -13.83
C VAL A 382 -14.77 22.62 -12.59
N LYS A 383 -14.79 21.30 -12.53
CA LYS A 383 -15.16 20.53 -11.34
C LYS A 383 -13.98 20.48 -10.37
N LEU A 384 -14.26 20.52 -9.07
CA LEU A 384 -13.28 20.29 -8.01
C LEU A 384 -13.71 19.10 -7.16
N ILE A 385 -12.81 18.13 -7.00
CA ILE A 385 -12.97 16.98 -6.11
C ILE A 385 -11.87 17.05 -5.06
N LEU A 386 -12.26 17.10 -3.78
CA LEU A 386 -11.38 16.95 -2.63
C LEU A 386 -11.67 15.61 -1.95
N THR A 387 -10.67 14.75 -1.81
CA THR A 387 -10.80 13.46 -1.13
C THR A 387 -10.22 13.54 0.28
N ILE A 388 -11.07 13.21 1.26
CA ILE A 388 -10.81 13.46 2.67
C ILE A 388 -11.32 12.27 3.48
N GLY A 389 -10.58 11.88 4.53
CA GLY A 389 -11.08 10.95 5.53
C GLY A 389 -12.28 11.53 6.28
N ARG A 390 -13.23 10.69 6.67
CA ARG A 390 -14.45 11.15 7.37
C ARG A 390 -14.11 11.78 8.72
N ASP A 391 -13.15 11.23 9.43
CA ASP A 391 -12.64 11.73 10.70
C ASP A 391 -12.07 13.15 10.57
N VAL A 392 -11.33 13.42 9.50
CA VAL A 392 -10.81 14.77 9.20
C VAL A 392 -11.97 15.72 8.87
N LEU A 393 -12.94 15.27 8.07
CA LEU A 393 -14.09 16.08 7.70
C LEU A 393 -14.98 16.42 8.92
N ASP A 394 -15.15 15.49 9.87
CA ASP A 394 -15.98 15.67 11.05
C ASP A 394 -15.40 16.71 12.04
N ILE A 395 -14.09 16.99 11.99
CA ILE A 395 -13.41 18.03 12.79
C ILE A 395 -13.09 19.30 11.99
N ALA A 396 -13.29 19.28 10.68
CA ALA A 396 -13.11 20.47 9.85
C ALA A 396 -14.14 21.54 10.26
N PRO A 397 -13.75 22.82 10.29
CA PRO A 397 -14.70 23.90 10.50
C PRO A 397 -15.83 23.80 9.48
N ASP A 398 -17.09 24.02 9.92
CA ASP A 398 -18.25 23.97 9.03
C ASP A 398 -18.00 24.78 7.76
N GLY A 399 -17.65 24.08 6.70
CA GLY A 399 -17.45 24.67 5.39
C GLY A 399 -18.80 25.21 4.88
N LYS A 400 -18.93 26.51 4.86
CA LYS A 400 -19.99 27.19 4.12
C LYS A 400 -19.64 27.29 2.66
#